data_b744a5698ea7a9769abab0387269ca90
#
_entry.id   b744a5698ea7a9769abab0387269ca90
#
_cell.length_a   1.000
_cell.length_b   1.000
_cell.length_c   1.000
_cell.angle_alpha   90.00
_cell.angle_beta   90.00
_cell.angle_gamma   90.00
#
_symmetry.space_group_name_H-M   'P 1'
#
loop_
_entity.id
_entity.type
_entity.pdbx_description
1 polymer ?
#
loop_
_entity_poly.entity_id
_entity_poly.type
_entity_poly.pdbx_seq_one_letter_code
_entity_poly.pdbx_strand_id
1 'polypeptide(L)'
;CSRYTCWNLDSEKNVYNNDWHLPITERSFLLQCLSKSKFVLRTGLHIEERKGMINFSVVGRNATLGERKLYVKWDTEQKERNRIASEFNSMFPNLVATVGGDTGIDISPRGSDKSQILRDFDKEEIVFFGDAMYEGGNDYPLAKAILDNCIGRCYTVNSWNRTWDILKDYD
;
A
#
# COMPACT_ATOMS: atom_id res chain seq x y z
N CYS A 1 -2.95 3.43 -0.09
CA CYS A 1 -2.24 3.30 1.18
C CYS A 1 -3.24 3.09 2.32
N SER A 2 -3.21 1.93 2.95
CA SER A 2 -4.12 1.55 4.04
C SER A 2 -3.81 2.24 5.38
N ARG A 3 -2.67 2.92 5.49
CA ARG A 3 -2.30 3.69 6.66
C ARG A 3 -3.08 5.01 6.67
N TYR A 4 -4.04 5.10 7.57
CA TYR A 4 -4.87 6.29 7.74
C TYR A 4 -4.89 6.75 9.20
N THR A 5 -4.58 8.01 9.42
CA THR A 5 -4.62 8.66 10.73
C THR A 5 -5.17 10.07 10.53
N CYS A 6 -6.23 10.40 11.22
CA CYS A 6 -6.84 11.73 11.20
C CYS A 6 -6.53 12.47 12.51
N TRP A 7 -6.10 13.71 12.40
CA TRP A 7 -5.82 14.60 13.53
C TRP A 7 -6.72 15.82 13.47
N ASN A 8 -7.29 16.18 14.60
CA ASN A 8 -7.92 17.49 14.76
C ASN A 8 -6.85 18.47 15.19
N LEU A 9 -6.54 19.45 14.35
CA LEU A 9 -5.47 20.43 14.58
C LEU A 9 -5.79 21.39 15.71
N ASP A 10 -7.07 21.75 15.89
CA ASP A 10 -7.51 22.70 16.93
C ASP A 10 -7.38 22.09 18.32
N SER A 11 -7.65 20.81 18.47
CA SER A 11 -7.56 20.10 19.76
C SER A 11 -6.25 19.35 19.93
N GLU A 12 -5.38 19.29 18.92
CA GLU A 12 -4.13 18.50 18.89
C GLU A 12 -4.36 17.02 19.24
N LYS A 13 -5.56 16.49 18.92
CA LYS A 13 -5.95 15.11 19.24
C LYS A 13 -6.00 14.25 17.99
N ASN A 14 -5.55 13.01 18.12
CA ASN A 14 -5.81 11.99 17.14
C ASN A 14 -7.27 11.57 17.20
N VAL A 15 -8.01 11.85 16.13
CA VAL A 15 -9.44 11.55 16.02
C VAL A 15 -9.67 10.12 15.51
N TYR A 16 -8.74 9.63 14.68
CA TYR A 16 -8.82 8.30 14.10
C TYR A 16 -7.45 7.66 13.93
N ASN A 17 -7.35 6.40 14.29
CA ASN A 17 -6.15 5.59 14.08
C ASN A 17 -6.59 4.19 13.61
N ASN A 18 -5.97 3.68 12.55
CA ASN A 18 -6.25 2.33 12.09
C ASN A 18 -5.41 1.32 12.90
N ASP A 19 -6.05 0.64 13.84
CA ASP A 19 -5.42 -0.35 14.74
C ASP A 19 -5.58 -1.79 14.24
N TRP A 20 -5.85 -1.98 12.94
CA TRP A 20 -5.95 -3.32 12.37
C TRP A 20 -4.64 -4.09 12.48
N HIS A 21 -4.74 -5.34 12.90
CA HIS A 21 -3.65 -6.31 12.98
C HIS A 21 -3.95 -7.52 12.10
N LEU A 22 -2.90 -8.15 11.59
CA LEU A 22 -3.01 -9.36 10.78
C LEU A 22 -3.52 -10.54 11.65
N PRO A 23 -4.66 -11.16 11.30
CA PRO A 23 -5.15 -12.30 12.03
C PRO A 23 -4.18 -13.50 12.00
N ILE A 24 -4.31 -14.41 12.97
CA ILE A 24 -3.34 -15.49 13.19
C ILE A 24 -3.30 -16.51 12.04
N THR A 25 -4.43 -16.75 11.41
CA THR A 25 -4.55 -17.70 10.28
C THR A 25 -3.76 -17.22 9.07
N GLU A 26 -3.94 -15.94 8.72
CA GLU A 26 -3.26 -15.25 7.62
C GLU A 26 -1.76 -15.15 7.88
N ARG A 27 -1.39 -14.85 9.12
CA ARG A 27 0.02 -14.87 9.55
C ARG A 27 0.63 -16.26 9.37
N SER A 28 -0.08 -17.32 9.77
CA SER A 28 0.37 -18.70 9.63
C SER A 28 0.58 -19.09 8.17
N PHE A 29 -0.32 -18.65 7.27
CA PHE A 29 -0.16 -18.83 5.82
C PHE A 29 1.14 -18.19 5.31
N LEU A 30 1.42 -16.94 5.68
CA LEU A 30 2.64 -16.25 5.25
C LEU A 30 3.91 -16.93 5.76
N LEU A 31 3.89 -17.42 7.01
CA LEU A 31 5.02 -18.18 7.57
C LEU A 31 5.22 -19.52 6.84
N GLN A 32 4.14 -20.18 6.41
CA GLN A 32 4.24 -21.36 5.55
C GLN A 32 4.81 -21.04 4.18
N CYS A 33 4.41 -19.92 3.56
CA CYS A 33 4.99 -19.45 2.31
C CYS A 33 6.50 -19.18 2.48
N LEU A 34 6.88 -18.55 3.57
CA LEU A 34 8.29 -18.29 3.90
C LEU A 34 9.08 -19.59 4.03
N SER A 35 8.54 -20.59 4.74
CA SER A 35 9.22 -21.89 4.92
C SER A 35 9.36 -22.69 3.63
N LYS A 36 8.42 -22.55 2.70
CA LYS A 36 8.41 -23.24 1.39
C LYS A 36 9.21 -22.53 0.31
N SER A 37 9.58 -21.27 0.53
CA SER A 37 10.35 -20.50 -0.45
C SER A 37 11.73 -21.14 -0.69
N LYS A 38 12.09 -21.22 -1.96
CA LYS A 38 13.41 -21.71 -2.40
C LYS A 38 14.51 -20.66 -2.36
N PHE A 39 14.14 -19.38 -2.16
CA PHE A 39 15.13 -18.35 -1.92
C PHE A 39 15.71 -18.51 -0.51
N VAL A 40 17.03 -18.61 -0.40
CA VAL A 40 17.69 -19.05 0.84
C VAL A 40 18.07 -17.94 1.81
N LEU A 41 18.29 -16.72 1.31
CA LEU A 41 18.69 -15.60 2.17
C LEU A 41 17.50 -15.11 2.99
N ARG A 42 17.70 -14.98 4.30
CA ARG A 42 16.69 -14.55 5.28
C ARG A 42 17.33 -13.56 6.23
N THR A 43 16.88 -12.30 6.21
CA THR A 43 17.54 -11.25 6.99
C THR A 43 16.54 -10.41 7.77
N GLY A 44 16.48 -10.64 9.06
CA GLY A 44 15.66 -9.89 10.01
C GLY A 44 14.17 -10.23 9.95
N LEU A 45 13.31 -9.21 10.07
CA LEU A 45 11.85 -9.39 10.11
C LEU A 45 11.27 -9.72 8.74
N HIS A 46 10.40 -10.72 8.67
CA HIS A 46 9.70 -11.10 7.45
C HIS A 46 8.27 -10.56 7.38
N ILE A 47 7.66 -10.28 8.52
CA ILE A 47 6.33 -9.65 8.65
C ILE A 47 6.52 -8.38 9.46
N GLU A 48 6.38 -7.22 8.83
CA GLU A 48 6.45 -5.91 9.47
C GLU A 48 5.03 -5.37 9.62
N GLU A 49 4.57 -5.20 10.84
CA GLU A 49 3.27 -4.58 11.12
C GLU A 49 3.39 -3.05 11.07
N ARG A 50 2.44 -2.43 10.40
CA ARG A 50 2.27 -0.99 10.28
C ARG A 50 0.82 -0.64 10.60
N LYS A 51 0.54 0.62 10.86
CA LYS A 51 -0.84 1.05 11.07
C LYS A 51 -1.70 0.71 9.84
N GLY A 52 -2.69 -0.16 10.02
CA GLY A 52 -3.66 -0.54 9.00
C GLY A 52 -3.15 -1.44 7.88
N MET A 53 -1.91 -1.92 7.95
CA MET A 53 -1.35 -2.84 6.96
C MET A 53 -0.16 -3.62 7.51
N ILE A 54 0.21 -4.69 6.84
CA ILE A 54 1.51 -5.35 7.04
C ILE A 54 2.30 -5.37 5.73
N ASN A 55 3.61 -5.47 5.85
CA ASN A 55 4.49 -5.79 4.73
C ASN A 55 5.15 -7.15 4.99
N PHE A 56 4.97 -8.09 4.06
CA PHE A 56 5.62 -9.38 4.07
C PHE A 56 6.79 -9.39 3.08
N SER A 57 7.95 -9.91 3.50
CA SER A 57 9.14 -10.00 2.64
C SER A 57 9.87 -11.31 2.86
N VAL A 58 10.04 -12.09 1.81
CA VAL A 58 10.77 -13.37 1.85
C VAL A 58 12.25 -13.18 2.17
N VAL A 59 12.90 -12.17 1.61
CA VAL A 59 14.30 -11.88 1.94
C VAL A 59 14.46 -11.20 3.30
N GLY A 60 13.37 -10.59 3.82
CA GLY A 60 13.31 -9.88 5.09
C GLY A 60 13.57 -8.38 4.98
N ARG A 61 13.01 -7.66 5.96
CA ARG A 61 13.02 -6.18 5.98
C ARG A 61 14.40 -5.58 6.22
N ASN A 62 15.25 -6.29 6.94
CA ASN A 62 16.61 -5.85 7.28
C ASN A 62 17.65 -6.24 6.23
N ALA A 63 17.22 -6.82 5.10
CA ALA A 63 18.11 -7.20 4.01
C ALA A 63 18.89 -6.01 3.46
N THR A 64 20.18 -6.22 3.20
CA THR A 64 21.07 -5.26 2.56
C THR A 64 20.64 -4.99 1.10
N LEU A 65 21.14 -3.91 0.50
CA LEU A 65 20.88 -3.63 -0.91
C LEU A 65 21.32 -4.77 -1.84
N GLY A 66 22.42 -5.46 -1.51
CA GLY A 66 22.90 -6.61 -2.26
C GLY A 66 21.93 -7.79 -2.20
N GLU A 67 21.48 -8.16 -1.01
CA GLU A 67 20.48 -9.23 -0.80
C GLU A 67 19.16 -8.93 -1.49
N ARG A 68 18.69 -7.67 -1.42
CA ARG A 68 17.48 -7.22 -2.13
C ARG A 68 17.62 -7.38 -3.64
N LYS A 69 18.75 -6.96 -4.24
CA LYS A 69 19.00 -7.12 -5.66
C LYS A 69 19.01 -8.59 -6.08
N LEU A 70 19.59 -9.47 -5.27
CA LEU A 70 19.59 -10.92 -5.52
C LEU A 70 18.16 -11.47 -5.48
N TYR A 71 17.35 -11.06 -4.50
CA TYR A 71 15.94 -11.46 -4.43
C TYR A 71 15.14 -10.96 -5.61
N VAL A 72 15.28 -9.69 -5.99
CA VAL A 72 14.57 -9.10 -7.14
C VAL A 72 14.87 -9.88 -8.43
N LYS A 73 16.15 -10.18 -8.68
CA LYS A 73 16.55 -10.98 -9.84
C LYS A 73 15.90 -12.37 -9.82
N TRP A 74 15.97 -13.06 -8.69
CA TRP A 74 15.36 -14.39 -8.51
C TRP A 74 13.83 -14.34 -8.65
N ASP A 75 13.15 -13.39 -8.01
CA ASP A 75 11.68 -13.23 -8.06
C ASP A 75 11.19 -12.83 -9.45
N THR A 76 11.99 -12.11 -10.23
CA THR A 76 11.66 -11.78 -11.63
C THR A 76 11.45 -13.04 -12.47
N GLU A 77 12.23 -14.09 -12.22
CA GLU A 77 12.13 -15.39 -12.89
C GLU A 77 11.06 -16.29 -12.25
N GLN A 78 11.05 -16.38 -10.92
CA GLN A 78 10.20 -17.32 -10.17
C GLN A 78 8.79 -16.82 -9.92
N LYS A 79 8.54 -15.50 -10.02
CA LYS A 79 7.25 -14.85 -9.77
C LYS A 79 6.64 -15.22 -8.40
N GLU A 80 7.52 -15.45 -7.38
CA GLU A 80 7.08 -15.94 -6.08
C GLU A 80 6.16 -14.98 -5.37
N ARG A 81 6.47 -13.66 -5.38
CA ARG A 81 5.60 -12.65 -4.76
C ARG A 81 4.21 -12.63 -5.40
N ASN A 82 4.15 -12.71 -6.74
CA ASN A 82 2.88 -12.74 -7.46
C ASN A 82 2.06 -13.98 -7.09
N ARG A 83 2.71 -15.15 -7.02
CA ARG A 83 2.07 -16.39 -6.61
C ARG A 83 1.54 -16.30 -5.19
N ILE A 84 2.36 -15.85 -4.22
CA ILE A 84 1.95 -15.71 -2.82
C ILE A 84 0.77 -14.73 -2.70
N ALA A 85 0.84 -13.57 -3.35
CA ALA A 85 -0.24 -12.59 -3.32
C ALA A 85 -1.54 -13.15 -3.92
N SER A 86 -1.46 -13.87 -5.04
CA SER A 86 -2.63 -14.49 -5.68
C SER A 86 -3.25 -15.58 -4.79
N GLU A 87 -2.45 -16.48 -4.23
CA GLU A 87 -2.93 -17.50 -3.30
C GLU A 87 -3.56 -16.87 -2.05
N PHE A 88 -2.92 -15.86 -1.48
CA PHE A 88 -3.44 -15.12 -0.32
C PHE A 88 -4.81 -14.51 -0.63
N ASN A 89 -4.94 -13.80 -1.75
CA ASN A 89 -6.18 -13.13 -2.16
C ASN A 89 -7.32 -14.14 -2.41
N SER A 90 -7.00 -15.34 -2.89
CA SER A 90 -7.97 -16.40 -3.08
C SER A 90 -8.48 -16.98 -1.76
N MET A 91 -7.59 -17.11 -0.78
CA MET A 91 -7.93 -17.72 0.53
C MET A 91 -8.59 -16.74 1.49
N PHE A 92 -8.25 -15.44 1.40
CA PHE A 92 -8.67 -14.41 2.36
C PHE A 92 -9.38 -13.25 1.67
N PRO A 93 -10.64 -13.41 1.24
CA PRO A 93 -11.35 -12.43 0.40
C PRO A 93 -11.61 -11.07 1.06
N ASN A 94 -11.55 -11.00 2.39
CA ASN A 94 -11.69 -9.76 3.15
C ASN A 94 -10.41 -8.92 3.21
N LEU A 95 -9.29 -9.49 2.78
CA LEU A 95 -7.99 -8.82 2.71
C LEU A 95 -7.55 -8.65 1.26
N VAL A 96 -6.56 -7.83 1.05
CA VAL A 96 -5.90 -7.68 -0.23
C VAL A 96 -4.39 -7.71 -0.06
N ALA A 97 -3.72 -8.59 -0.80
CA ALA A 97 -2.28 -8.68 -0.92
C ALA A 97 -1.85 -8.12 -2.28
N THR A 98 -0.97 -7.16 -2.28
CA THR A 98 -0.45 -6.50 -3.48
C THR A 98 1.07 -6.53 -3.47
N VAL A 99 1.69 -6.93 -4.57
CA VAL A 99 3.15 -6.84 -4.72
C VAL A 99 3.55 -5.36 -4.69
N GLY A 100 4.38 -4.99 -3.70
CA GLY A 100 4.76 -3.61 -3.45
C GLY A 100 6.28 -3.46 -3.28
N GLY A 101 6.81 -2.36 -3.78
CA GLY A 101 8.24 -2.09 -3.74
C GLY A 101 9.10 -3.21 -4.36
N ASP A 102 10.37 -3.25 -3.98
CA ASP A 102 11.33 -4.19 -4.59
C ASP A 102 11.16 -5.64 -4.11
N THR A 103 10.84 -5.85 -2.83
CA THR A 103 10.93 -7.18 -2.20
C THR A 103 9.71 -7.54 -1.35
N GLY A 104 8.69 -6.67 -1.30
CA GLY A 104 7.57 -6.80 -0.38
C GLY A 104 6.26 -7.24 -1.04
N ILE A 105 5.36 -7.71 -0.20
CA ILE A 105 3.93 -7.85 -0.45
C ILE A 105 3.22 -7.04 0.64
N ASP A 106 2.45 -6.05 0.24
CA ASP A 106 1.65 -5.23 1.14
C ASP A 106 0.27 -5.88 1.31
N ILE A 107 -0.16 -6.07 2.56
CA ILE A 107 -1.44 -6.71 2.90
C ILE A 107 -2.23 -5.79 3.82
N SER A 108 -3.50 -5.60 3.49
CA SER A 108 -4.41 -4.74 4.23
C SER A 108 -5.86 -5.22 4.10
N PRO A 109 -6.79 -4.73 4.96
CA PRO A 109 -8.21 -4.94 4.74
C PRO A 109 -8.65 -4.41 3.36
N ARG A 110 -9.55 -5.13 2.72
CA ARG A 110 -10.14 -4.68 1.46
C ARG A 110 -10.89 -3.36 1.65
N GLY A 111 -10.72 -2.42 0.73
CA GLY A 111 -11.28 -1.08 0.84
C GLY A 111 -10.46 -0.11 1.70
N SER A 112 -9.33 -0.56 2.27
CA SER A 112 -8.39 0.30 3.00
C SER A 112 -7.35 0.91 2.07
N ASP A 113 -7.77 1.45 0.93
CA ASP A 113 -6.93 2.19 0.00
C ASP A 113 -6.99 3.71 0.24
N LYS A 114 -6.42 4.51 -0.65
CA LYS A 114 -6.39 5.96 -0.48
C LYS A 114 -7.76 6.61 -0.51
N SER A 115 -8.79 5.97 -1.11
CA SER A 115 -10.14 6.53 -1.20
C SER A 115 -10.84 6.64 0.16
N GLN A 116 -10.38 5.91 1.18
CA GLN A 116 -10.93 6.00 2.54
C GLN A 116 -10.87 7.41 3.15
N ILE A 117 -9.96 8.25 2.69
CA ILE A 117 -9.83 9.67 3.13
C ILE A 117 -11.08 10.48 2.78
N LEU A 118 -11.82 10.12 1.73
CA LEU A 118 -12.99 10.87 1.27
C LEU A 118 -14.11 10.97 2.32
N ARG A 119 -14.15 10.06 3.28
CA ARG A 119 -15.10 10.12 4.40
C ARG A 119 -14.95 11.35 5.30
N ASP A 120 -13.78 12.01 5.25
CA ASP A 120 -13.50 13.18 6.07
C ASP A 120 -13.70 14.50 5.30
N PHE A 121 -14.04 14.42 4.01
CA PHE A 121 -14.31 15.57 3.15
C PHE A 121 -15.77 15.55 2.73
N ASP A 122 -16.60 16.28 3.48
CA ASP A 122 -18.03 16.38 3.24
C ASP A 122 -18.32 17.74 2.57
N LYS A 123 -18.68 17.74 1.30
CA LYS A 123 -19.07 18.91 0.49
C LYS A 123 -17.92 19.83 0.02
N GLU A 124 -16.68 19.56 0.30
CA GLU A 124 -15.55 20.31 -0.26
C GLU A 124 -15.23 19.83 -1.69
N GLU A 125 -14.80 20.76 -2.54
CA GLU A 125 -14.19 20.40 -3.82
C GLU A 125 -12.77 19.90 -3.57
N ILE A 126 -12.50 18.67 -3.98
CA ILE A 126 -11.21 18.01 -3.75
C ILE A 126 -10.30 18.25 -4.94
N VAL A 127 -9.08 18.72 -4.68
CA VAL A 127 -8.01 18.78 -5.65
C VAL A 127 -6.93 17.79 -5.27
N PHE A 128 -6.76 16.76 -6.10
CA PHE A 128 -5.83 15.68 -5.82
C PHE A 128 -4.66 15.66 -6.81
N PHE A 129 -3.44 15.59 -6.27
CA PHE A 129 -2.20 15.42 -7.03
C PHE A 129 -1.60 14.06 -6.71
N GLY A 130 -1.30 13.24 -7.74
CA GLY A 130 -0.71 11.92 -7.58
C GLY A 130 0.16 11.51 -8.76
N ASP A 131 1.07 10.58 -8.55
CA ASP A 131 2.00 10.09 -9.56
C ASP A 131 1.61 8.71 -10.13
N ALA A 132 0.69 8.01 -9.49
CA ALA A 132 0.30 6.64 -9.84
C ALA A 132 -1.23 6.49 -9.99
N MET A 133 -1.87 7.37 -10.79
CA MET A 133 -3.32 7.39 -11.03
C MET A 133 -3.78 6.44 -12.16
N TYR A 134 -2.91 5.64 -12.73
CA TYR A 134 -3.24 4.62 -13.72
C TYR A 134 -3.81 3.37 -13.03
N GLU A 135 -4.54 2.55 -13.77
CA GLU A 135 -5.12 1.29 -13.25
C GLU A 135 -4.03 0.38 -12.66
N GLY A 136 -4.20 -0.01 -11.40
CA GLY A 136 -3.20 -0.73 -10.62
C GLY A 136 -2.22 0.16 -9.84
N GLY A 137 -2.20 1.47 -10.09
CA GLY A 137 -1.45 2.42 -9.28
C GLY A 137 -2.09 2.68 -7.91
N ASN A 138 -1.30 3.07 -6.94
CA ASN A 138 -1.80 3.28 -5.57
C ASN A 138 -2.63 4.55 -5.37
N ASP A 139 -2.62 5.47 -6.34
CA ASP A 139 -3.43 6.69 -6.38
C ASP A 139 -4.75 6.49 -7.13
N TYR A 140 -4.83 5.45 -7.95
CA TYR A 140 -5.98 5.16 -8.78
C TYR A 140 -7.31 5.06 -8.02
N PRO A 141 -7.41 4.33 -6.87
CA PRO A 141 -8.69 4.24 -6.17
C PRO A 141 -9.23 5.59 -5.71
N LEU A 142 -8.37 6.48 -5.23
CA LEU A 142 -8.77 7.82 -4.81
C LEU A 142 -9.15 8.69 -6.01
N ALA A 143 -8.32 8.73 -7.04
CA ALA A 143 -8.61 9.51 -8.25
C ALA A 143 -9.92 9.06 -8.90
N LYS A 144 -10.11 7.73 -9.04
CA LYS A 144 -11.35 7.16 -9.55
C LYS A 144 -12.57 7.57 -8.71
N ALA A 145 -12.48 7.47 -7.39
CA ALA A 145 -13.58 7.82 -6.50
C ALA A 145 -13.93 9.33 -6.58
N ILE A 146 -12.94 10.23 -6.70
CA ILE A 146 -13.18 11.67 -6.88
C ILE A 146 -13.92 11.95 -8.19
N LEU A 147 -13.46 11.32 -9.30
CA LEU A 147 -14.01 11.56 -10.63
C LEU A 147 -15.40 10.92 -10.79
N ASP A 148 -15.60 9.68 -10.35
CA ASP A 148 -16.88 8.96 -10.45
C ASP A 148 -17.99 9.65 -9.65
N ASN A 149 -17.66 10.30 -8.52
CA ASN A 149 -18.61 11.04 -7.70
C ASN A 149 -18.69 12.52 -8.06
N CYS A 150 -17.92 13.01 -9.02
CA CYS A 150 -17.89 14.41 -9.44
C CYS A 150 -17.62 15.39 -8.27
N ILE A 151 -16.75 15.01 -7.33
CA ILE A 151 -16.45 15.79 -6.11
C ILE A 151 -15.13 16.57 -6.19
N GLY A 152 -14.49 16.62 -7.36
CA GLY A 152 -13.25 17.38 -7.50
C GLY A 152 -12.46 17.08 -8.75
N ARG A 153 -11.19 17.47 -8.73
CA ARG A 153 -10.26 17.36 -9.86
C ARG A 153 -9.01 16.57 -9.48
N CYS A 154 -8.45 15.86 -10.46
CA CYS A 154 -7.24 15.05 -10.28
C CYS A 154 -6.16 15.49 -11.28
N TYR A 155 -4.96 15.70 -10.79
CA TYR A 155 -3.78 16.09 -11.59
C TYR A 155 -2.68 15.04 -11.45
N THR A 156 -2.36 14.35 -12.55
CA THR A 156 -1.19 13.46 -12.59
C THR A 156 0.08 14.30 -12.65
N VAL A 157 0.97 14.09 -11.69
CA VAL A 157 2.23 14.81 -11.55
C VAL A 157 3.38 13.81 -11.38
N ASN A 158 4.56 14.15 -11.89
CA ASN A 158 5.78 13.33 -11.80
C ASN A 158 6.81 13.89 -10.81
N SER A 159 6.54 15.04 -10.25
CA SER A 159 7.41 15.71 -9.29
C SER A 159 6.67 16.78 -8.49
N TRP A 160 7.24 17.15 -7.34
CA TRP A 160 6.71 18.25 -6.53
C TRP A 160 6.77 19.60 -7.25
N ASN A 161 7.76 19.82 -8.13
CA ASN A 161 7.84 21.03 -8.97
C ASN A 161 6.60 21.17 -9.84
N ARG A 162 6.17 20.07 -10.50
CA ARG A 162 4.96 20.09 -11.33
C ARG A 162 3.71 20.39 -10.53
N THR A 163 3.59 19.85 -9.32
CA THR A 163 2.50 20.20 -8.40
C THR A 163 2.50 21.69 -8.10
N TRP A 164 3.67 22.25 -7.79
CA TRP A 164 3.82 23.66 -7.48
C TRP A 164 3.48 24.58 -8.64
N ASP A 165 3.89 24.20 -9.87
CA ASP A 165 3.58 24.99 -11.07
C ASP A 165 2.06 25.05 -11.32
N ILE A 166 1.35 23.91 -11.13
CA ILE A 166 -0.11 23.89 -11.25
C ILE A 166 -0.76 24.76 -10.16
N LEU A 167 -0.27 24.69 -8.92
CA LEU A 167 -0.84 25.47 -7.81
C LEU A 167 -0.65 26.96 -7.96
N LYS A 168 0.40 27.45 -8.62
CA LYS A 168 0.62 28.89 -8.90
C LYS A 168 -0.43 29.46 -9.86
N ASP A 169 -0.91 28.62 -10.77
CA ASP A 169 -1.90 29.00 -11.80
C ASP A 169 -3.32 28.60 -11.36
N TYR A 170 -3.48 28.18 -10.10
CA TYR A 170 -4.75 27.76 -9.53
C TYR A 170 -5.41 28.95 -8.82
N ASP A 171 -6.35 29.61 -9.50
CA ASP A 171 -7.25 30.65 -8.97
C ASP A 171 -8.64 30.08 -8.68
#